data_aa44e94d52d308a7c625c3d79fbb7b20
#
_entry.id   aa44e94d52d308a7c625c3d79fbb7b20
#
_cell.length_a   1.000
_cell.length_b   1.000
_cell.length_c   1.000
_cell.angle_alpha   90.00
_cell.angle_beta   90.00
_cell.angle_gamma   90.00
#
_symmetry.space_group_name_H-M   'P 1'
#
loop_
_entity.id
_entity.type
_entity.pdbx_description
1 polymer ?
#
loop_
_entity_poly.entity_id
_entity_poly.type
_entity_poly.pdbx_seq_one_letter_code
_entity_poly.pdbx_strand_id
1 'polypeptide(L)'
;MSPPVFRLAGSAALSLSFAACSEPEPRKSTPSETHAEPTDSGQVDSGEVADAVLPVVEGLAPALDLDDSPGVVEVELVASTATVSWVDDSDTEVWAYNGQVPGPLIQAHVGDTLRVHFTNDLDEPTTIHWHGLRISDQMDGVPAIQDPVEPGESFTYEFALPDAGTFWYHPHVRTNVAVEMGLQGMLVVHDPADVAVTERAFVVDDVLMQGTRIDPRTMDHMSQVHGRHGNMLLVNGETDLLTATVRAGTAERWRIVNTANARTMWVSVTNASWRVIAVDGTLLHTPFEVERGLLPVGQRLDLEVIPLDGAETVGLQVELPDGTGGFSEYPVFAGTVEGDQAAPGWTEWGAPALAEPRESLQEGTLLLNGEGGGTSVEWMINGEVYGEHTPLELDAHTPTVITIKDRSRAEHPFHLHGQFFRILDRNGEVLPEDAGLRDTVLVEGSDLLRLYTELENPGRWMAHCHILEHAELGMMTEMIVSE
;
A
#
# COMPACT_ATOMS: atom_id res chain seq x y z
N MET A 1 -36.97 31.39 28.97
CA MET A 1 -36.54 30.56 30.12
C MET A 1 -35.11 30.13 29.81
N SER A 2 -34.16 30.78 30.46
CA SER A 2 -32.71 30.54 30.27
C SER A 2 -32.24 29.55 31.34
N PRO A 3 -31.31 28.64 31.06
CA PRO A 3 -30.68 27.82 32.07
C PRO A 3 -29.46 28.55 32.70
N PRO A 4 -29.04 28.17 33.89
CA PRO A 4 -28.12 28.93 34.69
C PRO A 4 -26.65 28.66 34.40
N VAL A 5 -25.87 29.72 34.57
CA VAL A 5 -24.41 29.77 34.54
C VAL A 5 -23.83 29.17 35.81
N PHE A 6 -22.92 28.22 35.72
CA PHE A 6 -22.01 27.85 36.82
C PHE A 6 -20.59 28.30 36.50
N ARG A 7 -20.09 29.22 37.30
CA ARG A 7 -18.66 29.58 37.42
C ARG A 7 -18.03 28.70 38.49
N LEU A 8 -16.86 28.13 38.22
CA LEU A 8 -15.93 27.74 39.27
C LEU A 8 -14.53 28.26 38.91
N ALA A 9 -14.01 29.06 39.85
CA ALA A 9 -12.66 29.56 39.87
C ALA A 9 -11.76 28.61 40.68
N GLY A 10 -10.46 28.59 40.36
CA GLY A 10 -9.48 27.96 41.21
C GLY A 10 -8.14 27.72 40.55
N SER A 11 -7.30 28.75 40.48
CA SER A 11 -5.88 28.64 40.16
C SER A 11 -5.11 28.07 41.36
N ALA A 12 -4.24 27.10 41.12
CA ALA A 12 -3.13 26.77 42.00
C ALA A 12 -1.91 26.45 41.16
N ALA A 13 -0.96 27.37 41.16
CA ALA A 13 0.36 27.15 40.59
C ALA A 13 1.20 26.34 41.57
N LEU A 14 1.77 25.21 41.09
CA LEU A 14 2.78 24.48 41.82
C LEU A 14 4.10 24.58 41.02
N SER A 15 5.06 25.27 41.62
CA SER A 15 6.45 25.34 41.14
C SER A 15 7.20 24.11 41.62
N LEU A 16 7.76 23.32 40.69
CA LEU A 16 8.70 22.27 40.98
C LEU A 16 10.09 22.63 40.45
N SER A 17 11.03 22.60 41.40
CA SER A 17 12.45 22.88 41.23
C SER A 17 13.15 21.72 40.54
N PHE A 18 13.98 22.05 39.56
CA PHE A 18 14.91 21.13 38.92
C PHE A 18 16.07 20.76 39.86
N ALA A 19 16.26 19.46 40.07
CA ALA A 19 17.52 18.92 40.61
C ALA A 19 18.29 18.27 39.47
N ALA A 20 19.48 18.75 39.20
CA ALA A 20 20.40 18.20 38.25
C ALA A 20 20.98 16.87 38.77
N CYS A 21 20.89 15.81 37.99
CA CYS A 21 21.65 14.58 38.18
C CYS A 21 22.67 14.39 37.05
N SER A 22 23.90 14.17 37.48
CA SER A 22 25.11 13.99 36.68
C SER A 22 25.14 12.68 35.88
N GLU A 23 25.70 12.76 34.66
CA GLU A 23 25.97 11.67 33.74
C GLU A 23 26.95 10.64 34.33
N PRO A 24 26.85 9.33 34.00
CA PRO A 24 27.92 8.38 34.16
C PRO A 24 28.68 8.13 32.84
N GLU A 25 30.00 8.14 32.94
CA GLU A 25 30.95 7.86 31.86
C GLU A 25 30.83 6.44 31.26
N PRO A 26 31.21 6.24 29.97
CA PRO A 26 31.12 4.96 29.29
C PRO A 26 32.26 3.98 29.70
N ARG A 27 31.86 2.79 30.08
CA ARG A 27 32.79 1.65 30.28
C ARG A 27 33.17 1.05 28.93
N LYS A 28 34.47 1.01 28.64
CA LYS A 28 35.09 0.23 27.58
C LYS A 28 34.98 -1.26 27.88
N SER A 29 34.37 -2.04 27.00
CA SER A 29 34.46 -3.50 26.97
C SER A 29 35.30 -3.94 25.78
N THR A 30 36.30 -4.77 26.08
CA THR A 30 37.18 -5.46 25.13
C THR A 30 36.42 -6.63 24.46
N PRO A 31 36.69 -6.94 23.17
CA PRO A 31 36.06 -8.07 22.50
C PRO A 31 36.71 -9.40 22.90
N SER A 32 35.89 -10.40 23.19
CA SER A 32 36.26 -11.80 23.31
C SER A 32 35.79 -12.53 22.05
N GLU A 33 36.73 -12.93 21.22
CA GLU A 33 36.50 -13.82 20.09
C GLU A 33 36.23 -15.25 20.61
N THR A 34 35.09 -15.80 20.19
CA THR A 34 34.92 -17.26 20.11
C THR A 34 34.12 -17.56 18.85
N HIS A 35 34.83 -18.08 17.84
CA HIS A 35 34.27 -18.72 16.67
C HIS A 35 33.45 -19.94 17.07
N ALA A 36 32.16 -19.96 16.70
CA ALA A 36 31.40 -21.19 16.54
C ALA A 36 31.05 -21.32 15.07
N GLU A 37 31.46 -22.40 14.42
CA GLU A 37 31.11 -22.75 13.05
C GLU A 37 29.60 -23.03 12.95
N PRO A 38 28.91 -22.58 11.89
CA PRO A 38 27.52 -22.94 11.65
C PRO A 38 27.45 -24.37 11.11
N THR A 39 26.62 -25.18 11.73
CA THR A 39 26.23 -26.50 11.23
C THR A 39 25.36 -26.38 10.00
N ASP A 40 25.71 -27.14 9.01
CA ASP A 40 25.09 -27.50 7.75
C ASP A 40 23.54 -27.37 7.77
N SER A 41 23.02 -26.30 7.18
CA SER A 41 21.62 -26.17 6.79
C SER A 41 21.48 -26.66 5.35
N GLY A 42 20.57 -27.60 5.14
CA GLY A 42 20.33 -28.32 3.89
C GLY A 42 20.36 -27.45 2.65
N GLN A 43 21.20 -27.86 1.72
CA GLN A 43 21.31 -27.33 0.37
C GLN A 43 19.96 -27.49 -0.33
N VAL A 44 19.24 -26.37 -0.49
CA VAL A 44 18.14 -26.29 -1.43
C VAL A 44 18.78 -26.33 -2.81
N ASP A 45 18.44 -27.34 -3.57
CA ASP A 45 18.88 -27.54 -4.95
C ASP A 45 18.50 -26.30 -5.76
N SER A 46 19.47 -25.45 -6.04
CA SER A 46 19.30 -24.33 -6.98
C SER A 46 19.25 -24.93 -8.39
N GLY A 47 18.06 -25.42 -8.78
CA GLY A 47 17.77 -25.65 -10.20
C GLY A 47 18.05 -24.34 -10.93
N GLU A 48 18.85 -24.40 -11.99
CA GLU A 48 19.04 -23.29 -12.93
C GLU A 48 17.66 -22.73 -13.30
N VAL A 49 17.28 -21.59 -12.68
CA VAL A 49 16.17 -20.80 -13.20
C VAL A 49 16.67 -20.23 -14.51
N ALA A 50 16.27 -20.83 -15.61
CA ALA A 50 16.49 -20.26 -16.93
C ALA A 50 15.95 -18.81 -16.88
N ASP A 51 16.71 -17.87 -17.49
CA ASP A 51 16.28 -16.48 -17.65
C ASP A 51 14.86 -16.44 -18.25
N ALA A 52 13.85 -16.46 -17.39
CA ALA A 52 12.47 -16.29 -17.83
C ALA A 52 12.32 -14.83 -18.25
N VAL A 53 11.96 -14.60 -19.49
CA VAL A 53 11.68 -13.25 -19.98
C VAL A 53 10.49 -12.71 -19.20
N LEU A 54 10.65 -11.55 -18.59
CA LEU A 54 9.56 -10.87 -17.88
C LEU A 54 8.34 -10.66 -18.81
N PRO A 55 7.12 -10.92 -18.34
CA PRO A 55 5.92 -10.58 -19.08
C PRO A 55 5.87 -9.09 -19.44
N VAL A 56 5.25 -8.78 -20.56
CA VAL A 56 4.98 -7.38 -20.89
C VAL A 56 3.76 -6.93 -20.09
N VAL A 57 3.95 -5.96 -19.21
CA VAL A 57 2.86 -5.26 -18.49
C VAL A 57 2.66 -3.92 -19.18
N GLU A 58 1.50 -3.75 -19.81
CA GLU A 58 1.16 -2.53 -20.55
C GLU A 58 0.60 -1.46 -19.60
N GLY A 59 0.73 -0.18 -19.96
CA GLY A 59 0.11 0.95 -19.28
C GLY A 59 1.09 1.83 -18.51
N LEU A 60 2.26 1.34 -18.11
CA LEU A 60 3.28 2.11 -17.41
C LEU A 60 4.64 1.98 -18.10
N ALA A 61 5.47 3.02 -18.01
CA ALA A 61 6.83 2.96 -18.49
C ALA A 61 7.68 2.08 -17.54
N PRO A 62 8.40 1.06 -18.03
CA PRO A 62 9.20 0.20 -17.19
C PRO A 62 10.46 0.93 -16.66
N ALA A 63 10.89 0.55 -15.46
CA ALA A 63 12.22 0.88 -14.98
C ALA A 63 13.28 0.23 -15.89
N LEU A 64 14.41 0.90 -16.04
CA LEU A 64 15.58 0.32 -16.73
C LEU A 64 16.33 -0.56 -15.75
N ASP A 65 16.47 -1.84 -16.08
CA ASP A 65 17.39 -2.72 -15.37
C ASP A 65 18.82 -2.44 -15.80
N LEU A 66 19.70 -2.26 -14.82
CA LEU A 66 21.10 -1.89 -15.00
C LEU A 66 22.06 -3.07 -14.87
N ASP A 67 21.58 -4.23 -14.39
CA ASP A 67 22.38 -5.45 -14.18
C ASP A 67 21.79 -6.61 -15.02
N ASP A 68 22.54 -7.08 -16.02
CA ASP A 68 22.15 -8.23 -16.86
C ASP A 68 22.39 -9.59 -16.15
N SER A 69 22.77 -9.62 -14.88
CA SER A 69 23.04 -10.85 -14.14
C SER A 69 21.74 -11.54 -13.75
N PRO A 70 21.60 -12.85 -14.00
CA PRO A 70 20.40 -13.60 -13.63
C PRO A 70 20.08 -13.49 -12.14
N GLY A 71 18.81 -13.29 -11.81
CA GLY A 71 18.32 -13.21 -10.44
C GLY A 71 18.63 -11.89 -9.73
N VAL A 72 19.05 -10.86 -10.48
CA VAL A 72 19.22 -9.49 -9.96
C VAL A 72 18.45 -8.53 -10.84
N VAL A 73 17.71 -7.62 -10.22
CA VAL A 73 17.11 -6.47 -10.87
C VAL A 73 17.69 -5.22 -10.19
N GLU A 74 18.43 -4.43 -10.94
CA GLU A 74 19.11 -3.24 -10.43
C GLU A 74 18.55 -1.99 -11.12
N VAL A 75 18.00 -1.06 -10.35
CA VAL A 75 17.35 0.14 -10.87
C VAL A 75 17.85 1.39 -10.18
N GLU A 76 17.77 2.51 -10.86
CA GLU A 76 18.00 3.85 -10.29
C GLU A 76 16.66 4.57 -10.12
N LEU A 77 16.39 5.09 -8.93
CA LEU A 77 15.26 5.97 -8.64
C LEU A 77 15.76 7.31 -8.11
N VAL A 78 15.39 8.39 -8.79
CA VAL A 78 15.69 9.75 -8.38
C VAL A 78 14.38 10.47 -8.05
N ALA A 79 14.18 10.84 -6.79
CA ALA A 79 13.08 11.71 -6.41
C ALA A 79 13.46 13.16 -6.67
N SER A 80 12.73 13.85 -7.52
CA SER A 80 13.01 15.25 -7.89
C SER A 80 11.73 16.00 -8.23
N THR A 81 11.81 17.33 -8.31
CA THR A 81 10.72 18.13 -8.87
C THR A 81 10.62 17.93 -10.39
N ALA A 82 9.41 17.84 -10.88
CA ALA A 82 9.10 17.73 -12.30
C ALA A 82 7.88 18.59 -12.65
N THR A 83 7.53 18.64 -13.93
CA THR A 83 6.37 19.38 -14.41
C THR A 83 5.50 18.46 -15.26
N VAL A 84 4.19 18.47 -15.01
CA VAL A 84 3.17 17.78 -15.78
C VAL A 84 2.13 18.77 -16.30
N SER A 85 1.37 18.41 -17.32
CA SER A 85 0.32 19.26 -17.89
C SER A 85 -1.05 18.60 -17.76
N TRP A 86 -1.66 18.76 -16.57
CA TRP A 86 -2.96 18.17 -16.27
C TRP A 86 -4.15 19.11 -16.51
N VAL A 87 -3.91 20.41 -16.60
CA VAL A 87 -4.95 21.43 -16.75
C VAL A 87 -4.64 22.36 -17.93
N ASP A 88 -5.41 22.28 -19.01
CA ASP A 88 -5.39 23.21 -20.13
C ASP A 88 -3.97 23.58 -20.63
N ASP A 89 -3.09 22.62 -20.88
CA ASP A 89 -1.68 22.80 -21.28
C ASP A 89 -0.87 23.68 -20.30
N SER A 90 -1.31 23.77 -19.04
CA SER A 90 -0.62 24.54 -18.01
C SER A 90 0.31 23.65 -17.19
N ASP A 91 1.46 24.19 -16.85
CA ASP A 91 2.46 23.53 -16.04
C ASP A 91 1.97 23.37 -14.59
N THR A 92 1.98 22.14 -14.10
CA THR A 92 1.78 21.76 -12.70
C THR A 92 3.08 21.17 -12.17
N GLU A 93 3.62 21.78 -11.10
CA GLU A 93 4.77 21.22 -10.41
C GLU A 93 4.38 20.02 -9.58
N VAL A 94 5.13 18.92 -9.70
CA VAL A 94 4.98 17.66 -8.98
C VAL A 94 6.31 17.20 -8.42
N TRP A 95 6.29 16.25 -7.52
CA TRP A 95 7.45 15.44 -7.18
C TRP A 95 7.34 14.11 -7.93
N ALA A 96 8.44 13.66 -8.50
CA ALA A 96 8.40 12.53 -9.40
C ALA A 96 9.60 11.62 -9.19
N TYR A 97 9.40 10.31 -9.34
CA TYR A 97 10.50 9.38 -9.52
C TYR A 97 10.92 9.35 -10.98
N ASN A 98 12.19 9.61 -11.25
CA ASN A 98 12.76 9.64 -12.60
C ASN A 98 12.01 10.59 -13.56
N GLY A 99 11.47 11.69 -13.02
CA GLY A 99 10.80 12.74 -13.80
C GLY A 99 9.41 12.39 -14.32
N GLN A 100 8.79 11.32 -13.85
CA GLN A 100 7.45 10.88 -14.26
C GLN A 100 6.55 10.57 -13.07
N VAL A 101 5.23 10.71 -13.24
CA VAL A 101 4.18 10.36 -12.29
C VAL A 101 3.14 9.49 -13.00
N PRO A 102 2.85 8.28 -12.51
CA PRO A 102 3.57 7.57 -11.46
C PRO A 102 5.01 7.27 -11.85
N GLY A 103 5.85 6.95 -10.86
CA GLY A 103 7.22 6.49 -11.08
C GLY A 103 7.27 5.23 -11.96
N PRO A 104 8.47 4.84 -12.43
CA PRO A 104 8.63 3.73 -13.37
C PRO A 104 8.13 2.41 -12.78
N LEU A 105 7.50 1.57 -13.63
CA LEU A 105 7.12 0.22 -13.26
C LEU A 105 8.38 -0.63 -13.04
N ILE A 106 8.57 -1.09 -11.81
CA ILE A 106 9.61 -2.07 -11.50
C ILE A 106 9.04 -3.48 -11.70
N GLN A 107 9.78 -4.35 -12.37
CA GLN A 107 9.38 -5.74 -12.61
C GLN A 107 10.52 -6.68 -12.24
N ALA A 108 10.19 -7.80 -11.60
CA ALA A 108 11.13 -8.83 -11.20
C ALA A 108 10.43 -10.19 -11.14
N HIS A 109 11.19 -11.27 -10.91
CA HIS A 109 10.62 -12.58 -10.57
C HIS A 109 10.75 -12.85 -9.05
N VAL A 110 9.92 -13.75 -8.56
CA VAL A 110 10.09 -14.33 -7.21
C VAL A 110 11.47 -14.94 -7.09
N GLY A 111 12.16 -14.61 -6.01
CA GLY A 111 13.52 -15.06 -5.74
C GLY A 111 14.62 -14.13 -6.25
N ASP A 112 14.30 -13.18 -7.11
CA ASP A 112 15.27 -12.15 -7.53
C ASP A 112 15.66 -11.26 -6.35
N THR A 113 16.87 -10.71 -6.42
CA THR A 113 17.31 -9.61 -5.57
C THR A 113 17.00 -8.30 -6.29
N LEU A 114 16.15 -7.48 -5.68
CA LEU A 114 15.94 -6.11 -6.13
C LEU A 114 16.97 -5.19 -5.45
N ARG A 115 17.73 -4.45 -6.26
CA ARG A 115 18.66 -3.42 -5.80
C ARG A 115 18.24 -2.07 -6.37
N VAL A 116 17.94 -1.11 -5.50
CA VAL A 116 17.49 0.21 -5.90
C VAL A 116 18.48 1.27 -5.41
N HIS A 117 19.14 1.94 -6.33
CA HIS A 117 19.96 3.11 -6.05
C HIS A 117 19.06 4.33 -5.99
N PHE A 118 18.70 4.72 -4.78
CA PHE A 118 17.81 5.86 -4.55
C PHE A 118 18.62 7.12 -4.30
N THR A 119 18.26 8.21 -4.99
CA THR A 119 18.83 9.56 -4.78
C THR A 119 17.69 10.54 -4.50
N ASN A 120 17.85 11.36 -3.47
CA ASN A 120 16.92 12.43 -3.12
C ASN A 120 17.41 13.79 -3.65
N ASP A 121 16.86 14.23 -4.78
CA ASP A 121 17.08 15.55 -5.37
C ASP A 121 15.94 16.55 -5.03
N LEU A 122 15.13 16.25 -4.01
CA LEU A 122 14.15 17.20 -3.45
C LEU A 122 14.82 18.12 -2.42
N ASP A 123 14.11 19.17 -2.03
CA ASP A 123 14.53 20.09 -0.95
C ASP A 123 14.13 19.59 0.45
N GLU A 124 13.51 18.42 0.56
CA GLU A 124 13.02 17.83 1.81
C GLU A 124 13.49 16.38 1.95
N PRO A 125 13.71 15.87 3.19
CA PRO A 125 14.08 14.49 3.40
C PRO A 125 12.94 13.54 2.99
N THR A 126 13.30 12.34 2.52
CA THR A 126 12.35 11.33 2.07
C THR A 126 12.90 9.91 2.26
N THR A 127 12.04 8.90 2.08
CA THR A 127 12.40 7.47 2.05
C THR A 127 11.64 6.78 0.94
N ILE A 128 11.88 5.48 0.73
CA ILE A 128 10.99 4.62 -0.06
C ILE A 128 10.53 3.47 0.82
N HIS A 129 9.23 3.34 1.01
CA HIS A 129 8.56 2.17 1.56
C HIS A 129 8.08 1.27 0.42
N TRP A 130 8.21 -0.03 0.61
CA TRP A 130 7.86 -1.08 -0.35
C TRP A 130 6.57 -1.77 0.10
N HIS A 131 5.46 -1.13 -0.19
CA HIS A 131 4.15 -1.51 0.33
C HIS A 131 3.73 -2.93 -0.08
N GLY A 132 3.55 -3.78 0.92
CA GLY A 132 3.09 -5.16 0.79
C GLY A 132 4.20 -6.19 0.69
N LEU A 133 5.47 -5.81 0.64
CA LEU A 133 6.58 -6.76 0.61
C LEU A 133 6.96 -7.27 2.01
N ARG A 134 7.30 -8.56 2.12
CA ARG A 134 7.87 -9.19 3.33
C ARG A 134 9.39 -9.23 3.23
N ILE A 135 10.01 -8.09 3.37
CA ILE A 135 11.47 -7.89 3.30
C ILE A 135 12.06 -7.67 4.69
N SER A 136 13.36 -7.40 4.81
CA SER A 136 13.94 -6.96 6.07
C SER A 136 13.40 -5.60 6.49
N ASP A 137 13.07 -5.44 7.77
CA ASP A 137 12.63 -4.16 8.34
C ASP A 137 13.64 -3.03 8.13
N GLN A 138 14.94 -3.36 8.01
CA GLN A 138 16.01 -2.40 7.70
C GLN A 138 15.89 -1.80 6.29
N MET A 139 15.08 -2.37 5.42
CA MET A 139 14.83 -1.93 4.04
C MET A 139 13.40 -1.45 3.83
N ASP A 140 12.59 -1.41 4.88
CA ASP A 140 11.18 -1.04 4.82
C ASP A 140 10.93 0.46 4.58
N GLY A 141 11.95 1.29 4.77
CA GLY A 141 11.90 2.73 4.47
C GLY A 141 11.14 3.58 5.49
N VAL A 142 10.86 3.06 6.70
CA VAL A 142 10.18 3.81 7.76
C VAL A 142 11.17 4.55 8.66
N PRO A 143 10.90 5.82 9.04
CA PRO A 143 11.83 6.63 9.86
C PRO A 143 12.11 6.07 11.25
N ALA A 144 11.28 5.14 11.75
CA ALA A 144 11.52 4.47 13.02
C ALA A 144 12.76 3.55 13.03
N ILE A 145 13.24 3.15 11.83
CA ILE A 145 14.33 2.19 11.65
C ILE A 145 15.43 2.76 10.75
N GLN A 146 15.06 3.38 9.66
CA GLN A 146 15.96 3.96 8.67
C GLN A 146 15.96 5.48 8.79
N ASP A 147 17.13 6.11 8.91
CA ASP A 147 17.21 7.57 8.80
C ASP A 147 16.70 8.02 7.43
N PRO A 148 15.89 9.08 7.36
CA PRO A 148 15.48 9.66 6.09
C PRO A 148 16.70 10.05 5.23
N VAL A 149 16.55 9.91 3.91
CA VAL A 149 17.56 10.34 2.95
C VAL A 149 17.43 11.85 2.78
N GLU A 150 18.44 12.58 3.24
CA GLU A 150 18.46 14.04 3.19
C GLU A 150 18.60 14.58 1.76
N PRO A 151 18.25 15.84 1.49
CA PRO A 151 18.44 16.48 0.20
C PRO A 151 19.86 16.33 -0.35
N GLY A 152 20.02 15.79 -1.56
CA GLY A 152 21.28 15.51 -2.23
C GLY A 152 22.00 14.24 -1.76
N GLU A 153 21.42 13.46 -0.85
CA GLU A 153 21.95 12.18 -0.40
C GLU A 153 21.33 11.02 -1.16
N SER A 154 21.92 9.83 -0.95
CA SER A 154 21.48 8.60 -1.60
C SER A 154 21.44 7.45 -0.60
N PHE A 155 20.58 6.46 -0.86
CA PHE A 155 20.47 5.22 -0.11
C PHE A 155 20.33 4.05 -1.10
N THR A 156 20.89 2.89 -0.78
CA THR A 156 20.68 1.69 -1.60
C THR A 156 19.80 0.71 -0.84
N TYR A 157 18.61 0.45 -1.37
CA TYR A 157 17.75 -0.63 -0.94
C TYR A 157 18.19 -1.92 -1.64
N GLU A 158 18.40 -2.98 -0.89
CA GLU A 158 18.77 -4.29 -1.46
C GLU A 158 18.11 -5.41 -0.66
N PHE A 159 17.25 -6.20 -1.31
CA PHE A 159 16.52 -7.28 -0.68
C PHE A 159 16.05 -8.33 -1.70
N ALA A 160 15.88 -9.56 -1.24
CA ALA A 160 15.23 -10.60 -2.04
C ALA A 160 13.71 -10.40 -2.08
N LEU A 161 13.07 -10.82 -3.16
CA LEU A 161 11.63 -10.76 -3.39
C LEU A 161 11.01 -12.13 -3.10
N PRO A 162 10.45 -12.38 -1.92
CA PRO A 162 9.97 -13.70 -1.55
C PRO A 162 8.58 -14.03 -2.12
N ASP A 163 7.81 -13.01 -2.48
CA ASP A 163 6.40 -13.15 -2.83
C ASP A 163 6.10 -12.58 -4.21
N ALA A 164 5.34 -13.33 -5.03
CA ALA A 164 4.79 -12.82 -6.28
C ALA A 164 3.57 -11.94 -6.01
N GLY A 165 3.36 -10.93 -6.87
CA GLY A 165 2.15 -10.12 -6.78
C GLY A 165 2.26 -8.72 -7.36
N THR A 166 1.22 -7.94 -7.08
CA THR A 166 1.14 -6.51 -7.39
C THR A 166 1.39 -5.72 -6.12
N PHE A 167 2.48 -4.98 -6.10
CA PHE A 167 2.95 -4.13 -5.01
C PHE A 167 3.11 -2.70 -5.50
N TRP A 168 3.45 -1.79 -4.60
CA TRP A 168 3.75 -0.42 -4.96
C TRP A 168 4.77 0.20 -4.01
N TYR A 169 5.33 1.35 -4.36
CA TYR A 169 6.32 2.02 -3.56
C TYR A 169 6.00 3.50 -3.42
N HIS A 170 6.24 4.04 -2.22
CA HIS A 170 5.96 5.43 -1.86
C HIS A 170 6.80 5.88 -0.65
N PRO A 171 6.94 7.20 -0.38
CA PRO A 171 7.63 7.69 0.80
C PRO A 171 6.91 7.35 2.10
N HIS A 172 7.69 7.26 3.20
CA HIS A 172 7.16 7.18 4.56
C HIS A 172 7.59 8.37 5.45
N VAL A 173 8.03 9.48 4.82
CA VAL A 173 8.29 10.78 5.45
C VAL A 173 7.30 11.78 4.92
N ARG A 174 6.47 12.37 5.78
CA ARG A 174 5.39 13.28 5.40
C ARG A 174 4.58 12.73 4.21
N THR A 175 4.17 11.50 4.38
CA THR A 175 3.57 10.67 3.33
C THR A 175 2.40 11.38 2.64
N ASN A 176 1.54 12.05 3.42
CA ASN A 176 0.39 12.80 2.93
C ASN A 176 0.73 13.97 2.00
N VAL A 177 1.94 14.53 2.10
CA VAL A 177 2.45 15.55 1.19
C VAL A 177 3.14 14.91 -0.02
N ALA A 178 3.99 13.94 0.24
CA ALA A 178 4.87 13.38 -0.77
C ALA A 178 4.08 12.55 -1.81
N VAL A 179 3.10 11.77 -1.39
CA VAL A 179 2.21 11.01 -2.28
C VAL A 179 1.31 11.97 -3.07
N GLU A 180 0.67 12.95 -2.42
CA GLU A 180 -0.15 13.96 -3.10
C GLU A 180 0.64 14.71 -4.18
N MET A 181 1.94 14.92 -3.95
CA MET A 181 2.82 15.55 -4.93
C MET A 181 3.22 14.62 -6.08
N GLY A 182 2.98 13.29 -5.99
CA GLY A 182 3.19 12.32 -7.06
C GLY A 182 4.29 11.27 -6.80
N LEU A 183 4.88 11.19 -5.61
CA LEU A 183 5.88 10.17 -5.29
C LEU A 183 5.23 8.81 -5.00
N GLN A 184 4.97 8.09 -6.06
CA GLN A 184 4.40 6.75 -6.02
C GLN A 184 4.76 5.97 -7.28
N GLY A 185 4.79 4.64 -7.21
CA GLY A 185 5.01 3.80 -8.38
C GLY A 185 4.65 2.34 -8.12
N MET A 186 4.42 1.56 -9.18
CA MET A 186 4.03 0.15 -9.08
C MET A 186 5.25 -0.75 -9.17
N LEU A 187 5.23 -1.83 -8.39
CA LEU A 187 6.17 -2.95 -8.47
C LEU A 187 5.38 -4.23 -8.74
N VAL A 188 5.77 -4.99 -9.74
CA VAL A 188 5.18 -6.30 -10.07
C VAL A 188 6.25 -7.38 -9.94
N VAL A 189 5.97 -8.35 -9.09
CA VAL A 189 6.82 -9.54 -8.95
C VAL A 189 6.08 -10.72 -9.56
N HIS A 190 6.67 -11.31 -10.60
CA HIS A 190 6.09 -12.40 -11.36
C HIS A 190 6.48 -13.75 -10.76
N ASP A 191 5.53 -14.69 -10.69
CA ASP A 191 5.83 -16.09 -10.49
C ASP A 191 6.07 -16.74 -11.87
N PRO A 192 7.22 -17.40 -12.12
CA PRO A 192 7.43 -18.12 -13.37
C PRO A 192 6.39 -19.22 -13.67
N ALA A 193 5.65 -19.65 -12.65
CA ALA A 193 4.55 -20.60 -12.79
C ALA A 193 3.21 -19.93 -13.15
N ASP A 194 3.12 -18.60 -13.15
CA ASP A 194 1.89 -17.86 -13.50
C ASP A 194 1.46 -18.13 -14.95
N VAL A 195 0.17 -18.06 -15.17
CA VAL A 195 -0.39 -18.24 -16.53
C VAL A 195 0.00 -17.04 -17.39
N ALA A 196 0.60 -17.35 -18.54
CA ALA A 196 0.99 -16.32 -19.51
C ALA A 196 -0.26 -15.70 -20.18
N VAL A 197 -0.61 -14.50 -19.81
CA VAL A 197 -1.65 -13.67 -20.39
C VAL A 197 -1.11 -12.26 -20.66
N THR A 198 -1.83 -11.47 -21.45
CA THR A 198 -1.53 -10.03 -21.51
C THR A 198 -1.85 -9.39 -20.17
N GLU A 199 -0.93 -8.58 -19.66
CA GLU A 199 -1.11 -7.85 -18.39
C GLU A 199 -1.17 -6.34 -18.61
N ARG A 200 -2.01 -5.68 -17.82
CA ARG A 200 -2.11 -4.20 -17.80
C ARG A 200 -2.02 -3.67 -16.38
N ALA A 201 -1.30 -2.58 -16.24
CA ALA A 201 -1.15 -1.86 -14.96
C ALA A 201 -1.99 -0.59 -14.97
N PHE A 202 -2.72 -0.36 -13.86
CA PHE A 202 -3.48 0.83 -13.60
C PHE A 202 -3.17 1.36 -12.20
N VAL A 203 -2.49 2.49 -12.14
CA VAL A 203 -2.30 3.27 -10.91
C VAL A 203 -3.40 4.30 -10.87
N VAL A 204 -4.34 4.14 -9.94
CA VAL A 204 -5.49 5.03 -9.78
C VAL A 204 -5.23 5.97 -8.62
N ASP A 205 -5.37 7.26 -8.87
CA ASP A 205 -5.06 8.31 -7.91
C ASP A 205 -6.08 9.46 -8.02
N ASP A 206 -6.21 10.29 -6.99
CA ASP A 206 -6.88 11.57 -7.09
C ASP A 206 -6.09 12.67 -6.38
N VAL A 207 -5.93 13.79 -7.03
CA VAL A 207 -5.17 14.94 -6.51
C VAL A 207 -6.07 16.15 -6.28
N LEU A 208 -5.77 16.94 -5.24
CA LEU A 208 -6.51 18.16 -4.94
C LEU A 208 -5.86 19.37 -5.63
N MET A 209 -6.42 19.73 -6.77
CA MET A 209 -5.96 20.86 -7.57
C MET A 209 -6.57 22.19 -7.12
N GLN A 210 -5.74 23.21 -6.98
CA GLN A 210 -6.11 24.60 -6.81
C GLN A 210 -5.68 25.42 -8.04
N GLY A 211 -6.55 25.45 -9.04
CA GLY A 211 -6.17 25.96 -10.37
C GLY A 211 -5.20 25.01 -11.05
N THR A 212 -3.96 25.45 -11.29
CA THR A 212 -2.91 24.63 -11.90
C THR A 212 -1.87 24.13 -10.89
N ARG A 213 -2.18 24.17 -9.60
CA ARG A 213 -1.24 23.77 -8.54
C ARG A 213 -1.88 22.75 -7.61
N ILE A 214 -1.06 21.84 -7.12
CA ILE A 214 -1.40 20.99 -5.99
C ILE A 214 -1.15 21.82 -4.71
N ASP A 215 -2.04 21.71 -3.71
CA ASP A 215 -1.79 22.24 -2.36
C ASP A 215 -1.70 21.09 -1.36
N PRO A 216 -0.54 20.45 -1.26
CA PRO A 216 -0.36 19.27 -0.44
C PRO A 216 -0.23 19.58 1.06
N ARG A 217 -0.05 20.87 1.41
CA ARG A 217 0.26 21.30 2.78
C ARG A 217 -0.94 21.80 3.55
N THR A 218 -2.02 22.20 2.88
CA THR A 218 -3.24 22.63 3.54
C THR A 218 -3.99 21.41 4.05
N MET A 219 -4.12 21.33 5.37
CA MET A 219 -4.89 20.31 6.06
C MET A 219 -6.00 21.00 6.84
N ASP A 220 -7.09 21.31 6.16
CA ASP A 220 -8.27 21.89 6.80
C ASP A 220 -8.99 20.85 7.68
N HIS A 221 -10.01 21.28 8.41
CA HIS A 221 -10.70 20.37 9.33
C HIS A 221 -11.37 19.17 8.60
N MET A 222 -11.85 19.36 7.38
CA MET A 222 -12.46 18.27 6.62
C MET A 222 -11.40 17.26 6.18
N SER A 223 -10.23 17.73 5.73
CA SER A 223 -9.09 16.86 5.40
C SER A 223 -8.55 16.13 6.63
N GLN A 224 -8.59 16.73 7.82
CA GLN A 224 -8.22 16.06 9.06
C GLN A 224 -9.19 14.95 9.47
N VAL A 225 -10.48 15.12 9.17
CA VAL A 225 -11.56 14.17 9.54
C VAL A 225 -11.75 13.06 8.54
N HIS A 226 -11.66 13.36 7.25
CA HIS A 226 -12.00 12.42 6.17
C HIS A 226 -10.80 12.08 5.27
N GLY A 227 -9.63 12.65 5.55
CA GLY A 227 -8.51 12.66 4.63
C GLY A 227 -8.73 13.64 3.48
N ARG A 228 -7.71 13.83 2.66
CA ARG A 228 -7.76 14.71 1.49
C ARG A 228 -8.35 13.97 0.31
N HIS A 229 -9.53 14.38 -0.11
CA HIS A 229 -10.13 13.89 -1.34
C HIS A 229 -9.78 14.84 -2.49
N GLY A 230 -9.16 14.32 -3.53
CA GLY A 230 -8.85 15.04 -4.75
C GLY A 230 -10.10 15.50 -5.50
N ASN A 231 -9.92 16.46 -6.37
CA ASN A 231 -10.95 16.94 -7.32
C ASN A 231 -10.58 16.64 -8.78
N MET A 232 -9.46 15.96 -8.99
CA MET A 232 -8.98 15.48 -10.29
C MET A 232 -8.59 14.02 -10.16
N LEU A 233 -9.23 13.15 -10.92
CA LEU A 233 -8.93 11.73 -11.00
C LEU A 233 -7.79 11.53 -12.02
N LEU A 234 -6.82 10.72 -11.67
CA LEU A 234 -5.70 10.33 -12.51
C LEU A 234 -5.65 8.80 -12.64
N VAL A 235 -5.32 8.33 -13.83
CA VAL A 235 -4.95 6.92 -14.02
C VAL A 235 -3.66 6.84 -14.83
N ASN A 236 -2.65 6.21 -14.25
CA ASN A 236 -1.28 6.19 -14.80
C ASN A 236 -0.71 7.61 -15.04
N GLY A 237 -1.10 8.57 -14.19
CA GLY A 237 -0.69 9.97 -14.29
C GLY A 237 -1.41 10.78 -15.37
N GLU A 238 -2.40 10.21 -16.03
CA GLU A 238 -3.15 10.85 -17.11
C GLU A 238 -4.55 11.25 -16.64
N THR A 239 -5.04 12.38 -17.15
CA THR A 239 -6.42 12.84 -16.97
C THR A 239 -7.34 12.38 -18.09
N ASP A 240 -6.76 12.03 -19.23
CA ASP A 240 -7.46 11.57 -20.41
C ASP A 240 -7.73 10.06 -20.36
N LEU A 241 -8.74 9.64 -21.13
CA LEU A 241 -9.09 8.24 -21.28
C LEU A 241 -7.92 7.45 -21.91
N LEU A 242 -7.39 6.48 -21.17
CA LEU A 242 -6.38 5.56 -21.70
C LEU A 242 -6.99 4.68 -22.78
N THR A 243 -6.24 4.39 -23.84
CA THR A 243 -6.71 3.56 -24.95
C THR A 243 -5.67 2.51 -25.33
N ALA A 244 -6.14 1.32 -25.73
CA ALA A 244 -5.30 0.25 -26.24
C ALA A 244 -6.10 -0.69 -27.14
N THR A 245 -5.42 -1.70 -27.72
CA THR A 245 -6.06 -2.84 -28.39
C THR A 245 -6.16 -4.01 -27.41
N VAL A 246 -7.31 -4.66 -27.38
CA VAL A 246 -7.60 -5.89 -26.63
C VAL A 246 -7.99 -6.99 -27.61
N ARG A 247 -7.55 -8.22 -27.39
CA ARG A 247 -7.86 -9.33 -28.30
C ARG A 247 -9.15 -10.02 -27.89
N ALA A 248 -10.06 -10.20 -28.86
CA ALA A 248 -11.21 -11.07 -28.70
C ALA A 248 -10.77 -12.52 -28.38
N GLY A 249 -11.53 -13.18 -27.52
CA GLY A 249 -11.28 -14.58 -27.18
C GLY A 249 -9.98 -14.84 -26.39
N THR A 250 -9.47 -13.83 -25.67
CA THR A 250 -8.32 -13.99 -24.76
C THR A 250 -8.64 -13.37 -23.41
N ALA A 251 -8.11 -13.95 -22.34
CA ALA A 251 -8.12 -13.34 -21.01
C ALA A 251 -6.95 -12.35 -20.88
N GLU A 252 -7.17 -11.26 -20.17
CA GLU A 252 -6.12 -10.35 -19.70
C GLU A 252 -6.12 -10.29 -18.19
N ARG A 253 -4.96 -10.00 -17.57
CA ARG A 253 -4.82 -9.68 -16.14
C ARG A 253 -4.65 -8.17 -15.99
N TRP A 254 -5.59 -7.54 -15.33
CA TRP A 254 -5.54 -6.11 -15.04
C TRP A 254 -5.14 -5.90 -13.59
N ARG A 255 -3.96 -5.31 -13.38
CA ARG A 255 -3.38 -5.01 -12.07
C ARG A 255 -3.70 -3.58 -11.69
N ILE A 256 -4.43 -3.38 -10.61
CA ILE A 256 -4.95 -2.07 -10.22
C ILE A 256 -4.48 -1.76 -8.79
N VAL A 257 -3.94 -0.57 -8.56
CA VAL A 257 -3.60 -0.05 -7.24
C VAL A 257 -4.26 1.31 -7.01
N ASN A 258 -4.79 1.53 -5.81
CA ASN A 258 -5.27 2.84 -5.38
C ASN A 258 -4.19 3.54 -4.54
N THR A 259 -3.62 4.60 -5.09
CA THR A 259 -2.53 5.38 -4.49
C THR A 259 -2.97 6.76 -3.99
N ALA A 260 -4.28 7.05 -4.03
CA ALA A 260 -4.83 8.30 -3.51
C ALA A 260 -4.51 8.51 -2.02
N ASN A 261 -4.55 9.74 -1.55
CA ASN A 261 -4.29 10.04 -0.14
C ASN A 261 -5.34 9.44 0.81
N ALA A 262 -6.61 9.42 0.41
CA ALA A 262 -7.68 9.09 1.34
C ALA A 262 -8.90 8.40 0.72
N ARG A 263 -9.10 8.54 -0.60
CA ARG A 263 -10.37 8.14 -1.20
C ARG A 263 -10.45 6.65 -1.46
N THR A 264 -11.35 5.96 -0.76
CA THR A 264 -11.81 4.63 -1.19
C THR A 264 -12.54 4.75 -2.52
N MET A 265 -12.16 3.92 -3.48
CA MET A 265 -12.72 3.88 -4.82
C MET A 265 -13.34 2.51 -5.10
N TRP A 266 -14.13 2.43 -6.14
CA TRP A 266 -14.61 1.17 -6.70
C TRP A 266 -14.22 1.09 -8.16
N VAL A 267 -14.08 -0.11 -8.65
CA VAL A 267 -13.78 -0.38 -10.06
C VAL A 267 -14.81 -1.31 -10.64
N SER A 268 -15.17 -1.09 -11.90
CA SER A 268 -16.01 -2.01 -12.68
C SER A 268 -15.49 -2.12 -14.12
N VAL A 269 -15.84 -3.23 -14.77
CA VAL A 269 -15.43 -3.49 -16.16
C VAL A 269 -16.65 -3.60 -17.04
N THR A 270 -16.64 -2.88 -18.17
CA THR A 270 -17.74 -2.87 -19.14
C THR A 270 -17.45 -3.76 -20.34
N ASN A 271 -18.50 -4.40 -20.89
CA ASN A 271 -18.46 -5.27 -22.07
C ASN A 271 -17.51 -6.46 -21.94
N ALA A 272 -17.27 -6.95 -20.73
CA ALA A 272 -16.46 -8.12 -20.43
C ALA A 272 -17.11 -8.97 -19.34
N SER A 273 -16.80 -10.26 -19.33
CA SER A 273 -16.85 -11.05 -18.10
C SER A 273 -15.58 -10.77 -17.32
N TRP A 274 -15.70 -10.56 -15.98
CA TRP A 274 -14.56 -10.28 -15.15
C TRP A 274 -14.74 -10.79 -13.73
N ARG A 275 -13.64 -11.06 -13.08
CA ARG A 275 -13.60 -11.50 -11.67
C ARG A 275 -12.31 -11.03 -11.00
N VAL A 276 -12.33 -10.93 -9.68
CA VAL A 276 -11.15 -10.68 -8.86
C VAL A 276 -10.36 -11.99 -8.72
N ILE A 277 -9.10 -11.97 -9.10
CA ILE A 277 -8.19 -13.13 -9.03
C ILE A 277 -7.08 -12.96 -7.99
N ALA A 278 -6.78 -11.72 -7.58
CA ALA A 278 -5.83 -11.43 -6.51
C ALA A 278 -6.25 -10.20 -5.71
N VAL A 279 -5.90 -10.17 -4.43
CA VAL A 279 -6.03 -9.03 -3.53
C VAL A 279 -4.68 -8.82 -2.86
N ASP A 280 -4.24 -7.56 -2.80
CA ASP A 280 -2.94 -7.17 -2.21
C ASP A 280 -1.76 -8.03 -2.70
N GLY A 281 -1.76 -8.31 -4.01
CA GLY A 281 -0.74 -9.10 -4.69
C GLY A 281 -0.93 -10.62 -4.60
N THR A 282 -1.68 -11.13 -3.63
CA THR A 282 -1.83 -12.57 -3.43
C THR A 282 -2.95 -13.17 -4.28
N LEU A 283 -2.64 -14.16 -5.12
CA LEU A 283 -3.64 -14.89 -5.90
C LEU A 283 -4.64 -15.61 -4.99
N LEU A 284 -5.91 -15.54 -5.37
CA LEU A 284 -7.01 -16.21 -4.67
C LEU A 284 -7.14 -17.66 -5.13
N HIS A 285 -7.24 -18.58 -4.18
CA HIS A 285 -7.58 -19.98 -4.49
C HIS A 285 -8.94 -20.09 -5.20
N THR A 286 -9.88 -19.27 -4.80
CA THR A 286 -11.22 -19.20 -5.40
C THR A 286 -11.49 -17.77 -5.82
N PRO A 287 -11.20 -17.41 -7.09
CA PRO A 287 -11.59 -16.12 -7.64
C PRO A 287 -13.10 -15.89 -7.58
N PHE A 288 -13.54 -14.64 -7.43
CA PHE A 288 -14.94 -14.31 -7.29
C PHE A 288 -15.39 -13.20 -8.24
N GLU A 289 -16.63 -13.31 -8.72
CA GLU A 289 -17.27 -12.31 -9.56
C GLU A 289 -17.99 -11.28 -8.70
N VAL A 290 -17.88 -10.00 -9.05
CA VAL A 290 -18.58 -8.89 -8.40
C VAL A 290 -19.08 -7.90 -9.43
N GLU A 291 -20.09 -7.11 -9.09
CA GLU A 291 -20.51 -5.99 -9.92
C GLU A 291 -19.53 -4.82 -9.84
N ARG A 292 -18.92 -4.63 -8.65
CA ARG A 292 -17.92 -3.59 -8.34
C ARG A 292 -16.84 -4.17 -7.44
N GLY A 293 -15.60 -3.94 -7.79
CA GLY A 293 -14.46 -4.26 -6.93
C GLY A 293 -14.18 -3.10 -5.98
N LEU A 294 -14.27 -3.33 -4.69
CA LEU A 294 -13.90 -2.36 -3.66
C LEU A 294 -12.38 -2.18 -3.66
N LEU A 295 -11.90 -0.94 -3.72
CA LEU A 295 -10.49 -0.59 -3.81
C LEU A 295 -10.16 0.54 -2.82
N PRO A 296 -9.98 0.24 -1.53
CA PRO A 296 -9.48 1.18 -0.53
C PRO A 296 -8.08 1.69 -0.86
N VAL A 297 -7.69 2.78 -0.24
CA VAL A 297 -6.33 3.33 -0.39
C VAL A 297 -5.28 2.32 0.06
N GLY A 298 -4.21 2.19 -0.72
CA GLY A 298 -3.13 1.24 -0.51
C GLY A 298 -3.41 -0.18 -1.00
N GLN A 299 -4.68 -0.52 -1.26
CA GLN A 299 -5.07 -1.86 -1.70
C GLN A 299 -4.82 -2.07 -3.19
N ARG A 300 -4.56 -3.32 -3.57
CA ARG A 300 -4.41 -3.76 -4.95
C ARG A 300 -5.44 -4.81 -5.28
N LEU A 301 -5.94 -4.76 -6.50
CA LEU A 301 -6.79 -5.79 -7.09
C LEU A 301 -6.21 -6.24 -8.43
N ASP A 302 -6.10 -7.54 -8.62
CA ASP A 302 -5.88 -8.07 -9.96
C ASP A 302 -7.17 -8.69 -10.47
N LEU A 303 -7.55 -8.30 -11.69
CA LEU A 303 -8.77 -8.76 -12.34
C LEU A 303 -8.41 -9.67 -13.51
N GLU A 304 -9.13 -10.76 -13.67
CA GLU A 304 -9.20 -11.46 -14.96
C GLU A 304 -10.34 -10.85 -15.76
N VAL A 305 -10.02 -10.39 -16.97
CA VAL A 305 -10.96 -9.70 -17.86
C VAL A 305 -11.01 -10.42 -19.19
N ILE A 306 -12.21 -10.80 -19.64
CA ILE A 306 -12.47 -11.50 -20.89
C ILE A 306 -13.53 -10.73 -21.67
N PRO A 307 -13.21 -10.12 -22.84
CA PRO A 307 -14.20 -9.43 -23.65
C PRO A 307 -15.40 -10.32 -23.99
N LEU A 308 -16.61 -9.79 -23.93
CA LEU A 308 -17.83 -10.49 -24.35
C LEU A 308 -17.79 -10.79 -25.85
N ASP A 309 -18.44 -11.87 -26.27
CA ASP A 309 -18.56 -12.21 -27.69
C ASP A 309 -19.21 -11.05 -28.47
N GLY A 310 -18.51 -10.59 -29.51
CA GLY A 310 -18.97 -9.48 -30.35
C GLY A 310 -18.86 -8.10 -29.73
N ALA A 311 -18.20 -7.95 -28.58
CA ALA A 311 -17.89 -6.63 -28.03
C ALA A 311 -16.92 -5.88 -28.96
N GLU A 312 -17.24 -4.62 -29.26
CA GLU A 312 -16.36 -3.73 -30.03
C GLU A 312 -15.34 -3.03 -29.13
N THR A 313 -15.70 -2.85 -27.86
CA THR A 313 -14.86 -2.21 -26.85
C THR A 313 -15.01 -2.90 -25.50
N VAL A 314 -13.97 -2.83 -24.68
CA VAL A 314 -13.96 -3.18 -23.25
C VAL A 314 -13.45 -1.99 -22.48
N GLY A 315 -13.98 -1.72 -21.27
CA GLY A 315 -13.59 -0.53 -20.50
C GLY A 315 -13.37 -0.82 -19.03
N LEU A 316 -12.46 -0.05 -18.41
CA LEU A 316 -12.35 0.09 -16.97
C LEU A 316 -13.00 1.40 -16.54
N GLN A 317 -13.80 1.34 -15.50
CA GLN A 317 -14.41 2.50 -14.85
C GLN A 317 -13.93 2.58 -13.40
N VAL A 318 -13.65 3.79 -12.95
CA VAL A 318 -13.55 4.13 -11.54
C VAL A 318 -14.89 4.70 -11.10
N GLU A 319 -15.42 4.22 -10.00
CA GLU A 319 -16.69 4.64 -9.46
C GLU A 319 -16.50 5.27 -8.08
N LEU A 320 -17.09 6.45 -7.90
CA LEU A 320 -17.01 7.22 -6.66
C LEU A 320 -18.40 7.42 -6.07
N PRO A 321 -18.60 7.33 -4.73
CA PRO A 321 -19.88 7.64 -4.11
C PRO A 321 -20.35 9.04 -4.46
N ASP A 322 -21.61 9.19 -4.90
CA ASP A 322 -22.20 10.46 -5.33
C ASP A 322 -22.84 11.26 -4.20
N GLY A 323 -22.77 10.75 -2.95
CA GLY A 323 -23.36 11.36 -1.77
C GLY A 323 -24.89 11.21 -1.68
N THR A 324 -25.54 10.56 -2.64
CA THR A 324 -26.98 10.27 -2.65
C THR A 324 -27.30 8.80 -2.41
N GLY A 325 -26.27 7.97 -2.20
CA GLY A 325 -26.35 6.52 -2.06
C GLY A 325 -26.15 5.78 -3.39
N GLY A 326 -25.73 6.47 -4.44
CA GLY A 326 -25.31 5.95 -5.73
C GLY A 326 -23.83 6.21 -5.99
N PHE A 327 -23.41 5.98 -7.24
CA PHE A 327 -22.05 6.19 -7.71
C PHE A 327 -22.02 7.07 -8.95
N SER A 328 -20.98 7.90 -9.05
CA SER A 328 -20.56 8.56 -10.29
C SER A 328 -19.52 7.69 -10.96
N GLU A 329 -19.73 7.37 -12.24
CA GLU A 329 -18.87 6.50 -13.03
C GLU A 329 -17.91 7.33 -13.88
N TYR A 330 -16.62 7.02 -13.82
CA TYR A 330 -15.56 7.68 -14.57
C TYR A 330 -14.86 6.65 -15.46
N PRO A 331 -15.14 6.62 -16.78
CA PRO A 331 -14.38 5.79 -17.72
C PRO A 331 -12.92 6.24 -17.73
N VAL A 332 -12.01 5.30 -17.44
CA VAL A 332 -10.57 5.58 -17.35
C VAL A 332 -9.73 4.82 -18.38
N PHE A 333 -10.29 3.74 -18.92
CA PHE A 333 -9.67 2.97 -20.00
C PHE A 333 -10.72 2.46 -20.97
N ALA A 334 -10.37 2.48 -22.27
CA ALA A 334 -11.15 1.89 -23.35
C ALA A 334 -10.24 1.09 -24.29
N GLY A 335 -10.39 -0.23 -24.26
CA GLY A 335 -9.75 -1.14 -25.19
C GLY A 335 -10.62 -1.36 -26.42
N THR A 336 -10.10 -1.13 -27.63
CA THR A 336 -10.75 -1.56 -28.88
C THR A 336 -10.54 -3.06 -29.03
N VAL A 337 -11.62 -3.83 -29.15
CA VAL A 337 -11.56 -5.29 -29.28
C VAL A 337 -11.31 -5.66 -30.74
N GLU A 338 -10.21 -6.37 -31.00
CA GLU A 338 -9.85 -6.87 -32.31
C GLU A 338 -9.94 -8.41 -32.40
N GLY A 339 -10.42 -8.91 -33.54
CA GLY A 339 -10.65 -10.33 -33.77
C GLY A 339 -12.12 -10.71 -33.60
N ASP A 340 -12.42 -11.99 -33.87
CA ASP A 340 -13.76 -12.56 -33.84
C ASP A 340 -13.82 -13.91 -33.09
N GLN A 341 -12.81 -14.21 -32.27
CA GLN A 341 -12.73 -15.44 -31.49
C GLN A 341 -13.77 -15.41 -30.37
N ALA A 342 -14.40 -16.55 -30.13
CA ALA A 342 -15.29 -16.71 -28.99
C ALA A 342 -14.54 -16.54 -27.65
N ALA A 343 -15.22 -15.99 -26.66
CA ALA A 343 -14.67 -15.85 -25.31
C ALA A 343 -14.26 -17.23 -24.75
N PRO A 344 -13.06 -17.35 -24.15
CA PRO A 344 -12.64 -18.56 -23.44
C PRO A 344 -13.45 -18.71 -22.15
N GLY A 345 -13.36 -19.88 -21.52
CA GLY A 345 -13.73 -20.02 -20.13
C GLY A 345 -12.73 -19.31 -19.21
N TRP A 346 -13.04 -19.25 -17.92
CA TRP A 346 -12.13 -18.75 -16.91
C TRP A 346 -10.79 -19.49 -16.88
N THR A 347 -9.71 -18.75 -16.67
CA THR A 347 -8.35 -19.30 -16.55
C THR A 347 -8.18 -19.98 -15.18
N GLU A 348 -7.49 -21.13 -15.17
CA GLU A 348 -7.06 -21.76 -13.92
C GLU A 348 -5.76 -21.12 -13.43
N TRP A 349 -5.85 -20.27 -12.42
CA TRP A 349 -4.70 -19.50 -11.89
C TRP A 349 -3.78 -20.32 -10.97
N GLY A 350 -4.22 -21.49 -10.54
CA GLY A 350 -3.36 -22.43 -9.81
C GLY A 350 -3.02 -22.08 -8.37
N ALA A 351 -3.63 -21.03 -7.81
CA ALA A 351 -3.35 -20.64 -6.43
C ALA A 351 -3.72 -21.75 -5.43
N PRO A 352 -2.83 -22.11 -4.47
CA PRO A 352 -3.11 -23.13 -3.49
C PRO A 352 -4.20 -22.69 -2.51
N ALA A 353 -4.94 -23.64 -1.96
CA ALA A 353 -5.84 -23.35 -0.86
C ALA A 353 -5.02 -22.95 0.37
N LEU A 354 -5.42 -21.88 1.05
CA LEU A 354 -4.83 -21.53 2.32
C LEU A 354 -5.11 -22.64 3.35
N ALA A 355 -4.10 -22.99 4.13
CA ALA A 355 -4.27 -23.91 5.25
C ALA A 355 -5.30 -23.33 6.24
N GLU A 356 -6.09 -24.20 6.88
CA GLU A 356 -7.01 -23.75 7.93
C GLU A 356 -6.23 -23.03 9.04
N PRO A 357 -6.80 -21.95 9.65
CA PRO A 357 -6.20 -21.29 10.78
C PRO A 357 -5.92 -22.28 11.92
N ARG A 358 -4.70 -22.27 12.43
CA ARG A 358 -4.37 -23.00 13.64
C ARG A 358 -5.05 -22.32 14.84
N GLU A 359 -5.21 -23.05 15.96
CA GLU A 359 -5.65 -22.43 17.20
C GLU A 359 -4.70 -21.28 17.56
N SER A 360 -5.27 -20.11 17.86
CA SER A 360 -4.48 -18.93 18.23
C SER A 360 -3.77 -19.16 19.56
N LEU A 361 -2.46 -18.87 19.58
CA LEU A 361 -1.62 -18.96 20.76
C LEU A 361 -1.32 -17.58 21.37
N GLN A 362 -1.50 -16.51 20.56
CA GLN A 362 -1.39 -15.15 21.05
C GLN A 362 -2.45 -14.25 20.40
N GLU A 363 -2.74 -13.15 21.06
CA GLU A 363 -3.76 -12.21 20.65
C GLU A 363 -3.24 -10.78 20.72
N GLY A 364 -3.61 -9.96 19.74
CA GLY A 364 -3.40 -8.53 19.72
C GLY A 364 -4.73 -7.78 19.63
N THR A 365 -4.77 -6.56 20.12
CA THR A 365 -5.93 -5.69 19.95
C THR A 365 -5.50 -4.30 19.52
N LEU A 366 -6.11 -3.80 18.46
CA LEU A 366 -5.92 -2.46 17.93
C LEU A 366 -7.27 -1.73 17.96
N LEU A 367 -7.33 -0.70 18.77
CA LEU A 367 -8.53 0.12 18.93
C LEU A 367 -8.35 1.42 18.17
N LEU A 368 -9.02 1.56 17.04
CA LEU A 368 -8.97 2.77 16.23
C LEU A 368 -9.91 3.82 16.83
N ASN A 369 -9.41 5.02 17.05
CA ASN A 369 -10.19 6.12 17.64
C ASN A 369 -9.71 7.47 17.10
N GLY A 370 -10.62 8.44 17.09
CA GLY A 370 -10.33 9.85 16.80
C GLY A 370 -10.94 10.72 17.87
N GLU A 371 -10.17 11.67 18.36
CA GLU A 371 -10.65 12.71 19.27
C GLU A 371 -10.45 14.08 18.63
N GLY A 372 -11.48 14.90 18.62
CA GLY A 372 -11.41 16.23 18.02
C GLY A 372 -12.25 17.25 18.78
N GLY A 373 -11.72 18.46 18.86
CA GLY A 373 -12.41 19.61 19.43
C GLY A 373 -11.92 20.89 18.76
N GLY A 374 -12.84 21.64 18.18
CA GLY A 374 -12.48 22.92 17.56
C GLY A 374 -11.87 22.77 16.17
N THR A 375 -10.60 23.04 16.00
CA THR A 375 -9.92 23.07 14.68
C THR A 375 -8.91 21.96 14.45
N SER A 376 -8.74 21.03 15.41
CA SER A 376 -7.78 19.92 15.29
C SER A 376 -8.43 18.59 15.64
N VAL A 377 -7.96 17.54 14.95
CA VAL A 377 -8.29 16.15 15.21
C VAL A 377 -6.98 15.44 15.54
N GLU A 378 -7.01 14.59 16.55
CA GLU A 378 -5.95 13.62 16.85
C GLU A 378 -6.49 12.23 16.56
N TRP A 379 -5.75 11.46 15.80
CA TRP A 379 -6.07 10.09 15.48
C TRP A 379 -5.18 9.16 16.29
N MET A 380 -5.75 8.09 16.82
CA MET A 380 -5.08 7.25 17.82
C MET A 380 -5.29 5.76 17.54
N ILE A 381 -4.31 4.96 17.93
CA ILE A 381 -4.45 3.52 18.11
C ILE A 381 -4.24 3.21 19.59
N ASN A 382 -5.19 2.45 20.18
CA ASN A 382 -5.21 2.11 21.61
C ASN A 382 -5.24 3.34 22.56
N GLY A 383 -5.71 4.49 22.07
CA GLY A 383 -5.78 5.74 22.84
C GLY A 383 -4.46 6.51 22.90
N GLU A 384 -3.48 6.15 22.06
CA GLU A 384 -2.17 6.77 21.98
C GLU A 384 -1.92 7.28 20.55
N VAL A 385 -1.27 8.42 20.40
CA VAL A 385 -0.79 8.95 19.12
C VAL A 385 0.59 8.38 18.81
N TYR A 386 0.93 8.27 17.53
CA TYR A 386 2.27 7.85 17.13
C TYR A 386 3.36 8.75 17.72
N GLY A 387 4.43 8.12 18.22
CA GLY A 387 5.50 8.80 18.96
C GLY A 387 5.33 8.77 20.49
N GLU A 388 4.09 8.60 20.98
CA GLU A 388 3.77 8.36 22.40
C GLU A 388 3.14 6.97 22.62
N HIS A 389 3.10 6.15 21.56
CA HIS A 389 2.45 4.83 21.52
C HIS A 389 3.29 3.74 22.21
N THR A 390 2.59 2.72 22.67
CA THR A 390 3.16 1.46 23.18
C THR A 390 3.10 0.43 22.06
N PRO A 391 4.25 -0.10 21.59
CA PRO A 391 4.27 -1.13 20.57
C PRO A 391 3.52 -2.40 20.98
N LEU A 392 2.95 -3.11 20.01
CA LEU A 392 2.40 -4.44 20.20
C LEU A 392 3.54 -5.46 20.08
N GLU A 393 3.89 -6.09 21.19
CA GLU A 393 4.93 -7.13 21.22
C GLU A 393 4.33 -8.51 20.91
N LEU A 394 4.86 -9.22 19.91
CA LEU A 394 4.38 -10.49 19.42
C LEU A 394 5.55 -11.43 19.11
N ASP A 395 5.31 -12.73 19.20
CA ASP A 395 6.29 -13.76 18.85
C ASP A 395 6.12 -14.21 17.40
N ALA A 396 7.22 -14.33 16.68
CA ALA A 396 7.25 -14.82 15.31
C ALA A 396 6.77 -16.28 15.21
N HIS A 397 6.33 -16.68 14.03
CA HIS A 397 5.89 -18.04 13.68
C HIS A 397 4.80 -18.59 14.62
N THR A 398 4.12 -17.70 15.32
CA THR A 398 3.08 -18.03 16.28
C THR A 398 1.70 -17.66 15.75
N PRO A 399 0.74 -18.60 15.71
CA PRO A 399 -0.62 -18.33 15.29
C PRO A 399 -1.22 -17.19 16.13
N THR A 400 -1.49 -16.08 15.49
CA THR A 400 -1.90 -14.83 16.14
C THR A 400 -3.24 -14.36 15.61
N VAL A 401 -4.13 -13.95 16.49
CA VAL A 401 -5.34 -13.21 16.14
C VAL A 401 -5.19 -11.76 16.56
N ILE A 402 -5.22 -10.86 15.59
CA ILE A 402 -5.27 -9.42 15.82
C ILE A 402 -6.73 -8.96 15.66
N THR A 403 -7.28 -8.40 16.72
CA THR A 403 -8.63 -7.84 16.70
C THR A 403 -8.56 -6.34 16.49
N ILE A 404 -9.10 -5.86 15.37
CA ILE A 404 -9.24 -4.43 15.09
C ILE A 404 -10.67 -4.03 15.44
N LYS A 405 -10.80 -2.99 16.23
CA LYS A 405 -12.08 -2.42 16.61
C LYS A 405 -12.11 -0.93 16.34
N ASP A 406 -12.99 -0.50 15.44
CA ASP A 406 -13.19 0.92 15.23
C ASP A 406 -14.18 1.53 16.23
N ARG A 407 -13.85 2.73 16.71
CA ARG A 407 -14.69 3.59 17.56
C ARG A 407 -14.82 5.01 17.01
N SER A 408 -14.19 5.31 15.90
CA SER A 408 -14.16 6.65 15.33
C SER A 408 -15.41 6.98 14.52
N ARG A 409 -16.06 5.97 13.93
CA ARG A 409 -17.14 6.04 12.95
C ARG A 409 -16.71 6.55 11.56
N ALA A 410 -15.42 6.72 11.33
CA ALA A 410 -14.84 6.94 10.01
C ALA A 410 -14.43 5.60 9.39
N GLU A 411 -14.13 5.59 8.11
CA GLU A 411 -13.49 4.45 7.46
C GLU A 411 -11.97 4.56 7.61
N HIS A 412 -11.30 3.42 7.73
CA HIS A 412 -9.86 3.34 7.86
C HIS A 412 -9.34 2.15 7.03
N PRO A 413 -8.77 2.38 5.83
CA PRO A 413 -7.93 1.38 5.20
C PRO A 413 -6.74 1.09 6.14
N PHE A 414 -6.73 -0.08 6.77
CA PHE A 414 -5.72 -0.44 7.76
C PHE A 414 -4.65 -1.30 7.10
N HIS A 415 -3.41 -0.85 7.18
CA HIS A 415 -2.25 -1.51 6.60
C HIS A 415 -1.30 -2.03 7.67
N LEU A 416 -0.70 -3.18 7.38
CA LEU A 416 0.27 -3.86 8.21
C LEU A 416 1.54 -4.12 7.40
N HIS A 417 2.65 -3.50 7.80
CA HIS A 417 3.94 -3.67 7.14
C HIS A 417 4.53 -5.06 7.37
N GLY A 418 5.24 -5.57 6.36
CA GLY A 418 6.07 -6.74 6.43
C GLY A 418 5.37 -8.07 6.75
N GLN A 419 4.06 -8.09 6.85
CA GLN A 419 3.26 -9.26 7.20
C GLN A 419 2.05 -9.39 6.29
N PHE A 420 1.61 -10.64 6.05
CA PHE A 420 0.29 -10.89 5.51
C PHE A 420 -0.65 -11.40 6.60
N PHE A 421 -1.92 -11.09 6.44
CA PHE A 421 -2.99 -11.60 7.25
C PHE A 421 -4.16 -12.08 6.38
N ARG A 422 -5.05 -12.83 6.97
CA ARG A 422 -6.38 -13.11 6.43
C ARG A 422 -7.47 -12.66 7.39
N ILE A 423 -8.59 -12.27 6.87
CA ILE A 423 -9.75 -11.90 7.66
C ILE A 423 -10.44 -13.20 8.10
N LEU A 424 -10.58 -13.40 9.41
CA LEU A 424 -11.36 -14.52 9.97
C LEU A 424 -12.85 -14.21 9.94
N ASP A 425 -13.20 -13.01 10.31
CA ASP A 425 -14.57 -12.49 10.20
C ASP A 425 -14.60 -10.96 10.39
N ARG A 426 -15.69 -10.39 9.91
CA ARG A 426 -16.12 -9.01 10.08
C ARG A 426 -17.44 -9.00 10.83
N ASN A 427 -17.46 -8.49 12.07
CA ASN A 427 -18.65 -8.47 12.92
C ASN A 427 -19.27 -9.87 13.17
N GLY A 428 -18.44 -10.94 13.11
CA GLY A 428 -18.87 -12.34 13.25
C GLY A 428 -19.36 -12.99 11.94
N GLU A 429 -19.25 -12.32 10.80
CA GLU A 429 -19.59 -12.84 9.48
C GLU A 429 -18.34 -13.02 8.63
N VAL A 430 -18.32 -14.03 7.77
CA VAL A 430 -17.27 -14.30 6.78
C VAL A 430 -17.82 -13.93 5.40
N LEU A 431 -17.22 -12.95 4.76
CA LEU A 431 -17.64 -12.46 3.46
C LEU A 431 -16.76 -13.07 2.35
N PRO A 432 -17.31 -13.36 1.15
CA PRO A 432 -16.51 -13.89 0.04
C PRO A 432 -15.36 -12.96 -0.36
N GLU A 433 -15.59 -11.64 -0.32
CA GLU A 433 -14.61 -10.59 -0.61
C GLU A 433 -13.49 -10.49 0.43
N ASP A 434 -13.68 -11.05 1.62
CA ASP A 434 -12.64 -11.12 2.66
C ASP A 434 -11.65 -12.29 2.45
N ALA A 435 -11.83 -13.07 1.37
CA ALA A 435 -10.96 -14.20 1.06
C ALA A 435 -9.52 -13.76 0.72
N GLY A 436 -8.58 -14.67 0.93
CA GLY A 436 -7.17 -14.50 0.56
C GLY A 436 -6.29 -13.90 1.66
N LEU A 437 -5.00 -13.89 1.37
CA LEU A 437 -4.02 -13.14 2.17
C LEU A 437 -3.96 -11.70 1.67
N ARG A 438 -3.73 -10.77 2.59
CA ARG A 438 -3.64 -9.34 2.29
C ARG A 438 -2.78 -8.63 3.32
N ASP A 439 -2.41 -7.41 3.00
CA ASP A 439 -1.70 -6.50 3.91
C ASP A 439 -2.53 -5.25 4.25
N THR A 440 -3.61 -5.01 3.51
CA THR A 440 -4.49 -3.85 3.68
C THR A 440 -5.95 -4.28 3.75
N VAL A 441 -6.72 -3.72 4.68
CA VAL A 441 -8.16 -3.99 4.84
C VAL A 441 -8.93 -2.75 5.19
N LEU A 442 -10.07 -2.51 4.54
CA LEU A 442 -10.97 -1.44 4.95
C LEU A 442 -11.67 -1.82 6.26
N VAL A 443 -11.50 -0.98 7.26
CA VAL A 443 -12.25 -1.01 8.52
C VAL A 443 -13.31 0.07 8.43
N GLU A 444 -14.58 -0.30 8.39
CA GLU A 444 -15.68 0.66 8.35
C GLU A 444 -16.14 1.03 9.77
N GLY A 445 -16.76 2.19 9.88
CA GLY A 445 -17.14 2.76 11.17
C GLY A 445 -17.94 1.81 12.07
N SER A 446 -17.38 1.49 13.23
CA SER A 446 -17.90 0.55 14.24
C SER A 446 -17.62 -0.93 13.95
N ASP A 447 -16.77 -1.25 12.99
CA ASP A 447 -16.38 -2.64 12.72
C ASP A 447 -15.60 -3.29 13.86
N LEU A 448 -15.80 -4.61 13.95
CA LEU A 448 -14.96 -5.52 14.69
C LEU A 448 -14.41 -6.55 13.70
N LEU A 449 -13.14 -6.41 13.33
CA LEU A 449 -12.45 -7.35 12.47
C LEU A 449 -11.55 -8.26 13.28
N ARG A 450 -11.51 -9.54 12.93
CA ARG A 450 -10.52 -10.47 13.43
C ARG A 450 -9.62 -10.91 12.29
N LEU A 451 -8.34 -10.60 12.42
CA LEU A 451 -7.30 -10.94 11.47
C LEU A 451 -6.48 -12.10 12.02
N TYR A 452 -6.14 -13.06 11.17
CA TYR A 452 -5.24 -14.15 11.50
C TYR A 452 -3.94 -13.99 10.73
N THR A 453 -2.82 -14.13 11.42
CA THR A 453 -1.48 -14.15 10.84
C THR A 453 -0.59 -15.12 11.60
N GLU A 454 0.49 -15.58 10.98
CA GLU A 454 1.51 -16.40 11.64
C GLU A 454 2.81 -15.61 11.88
N LEU A 455 2.83 -14.32 11.53
CA LEU A 455 3.95 -13.39 11.75
C LEU A 455 5.28 -13.98 11.25
N GLU A 456 5.31 -14.36 9.98
CA GLU A 456 6.45 -15.09 9.40
C GLU A 456 7.71 -14.24 9.22
N ASN A 457 7.61 -12.92 9.37
CA ASN A 457 8.69 -11.98 9.15
C ASN A 457 9.03 -11.22 10.44
N PRO A 458 10.03 -11.69 11.24
CA PRO A 458 10.47 -11.00 12.44
C PRO A 458 11.01 -9.61 12.14
N GLY A 459 10.85 -8.66 13.06
CA GLY A 459 11.30 -7.29 12.89
C GLY A 459 10.40 -6.28 13.59
N ARG A 460 10.62 -5.01 13.29
CA ARG A 460 9.83 -3.88 13.78
C ARG A 460 8.97 -3.34 12.64
N TRP A 461 7.67 -3.44 12.75
CA TRP A 461 6.72 -3.19 11.66
C TRP A 461 5.72 -2.12 12.03
N MET A 462 5.44 -1.22 11.09
CA MET A 462 4.36 -0.26 11.25
C MET A 462 3.00 -0.95 11.05
N ALA A 463 2.01 -0.46 11.80
CA ALA A 463 0.60 -0.78 11.61
C ALA A 463 -0.19 0.53 11.68
N HIS A 464 -0.88 0.90 10.61
CA HIS A 464 -1.48 2.23 10.54
C HIS A 464 -2.72 2.29 9.63
N CYS A 465 -3.50 3.37 9.78
CA CYS A 465 -4.50 3.76 8.80
C CYS A 465 -3.80 4.27 7.54
N HIS A 466 -4.25 3.85 6.37
CA HIS A 466 -3.68 4.32 5.10
C HIS A 466 -4.37 5.57 4.52
N ILE A 467 -5.34 6.16 5.22
CA ILE A 467 -5.67 7.57 5.01
C ILE A 467 -4.48 8.36 5.53
N LEU A 468 -3.74 8.98 4.60
CA LEU A 468 -2.42 9.54 4.88
C LEU A 468 -2.48 10.71 5.87
N GLU A 469 -3.57 11.48 5.86
CA GLU A 469 -3.83 12.52 6.85
C GLU A 469 -4.09 11.94 8.24
N HIS A 470 -4.77 10.79 8.35
CA HIS A 470 -4.98 10.12 9.64
C HIS A 470 -3.67 9.57 10.21
N ALA A 471 -2.84 8.97 9.36
CA ALA A 471 -1.52 8.50 9.73
C ALA A 471 -0.65 9.65 10.24
N GLU A 472 -0.57 10.76 9.50
CA GLU A 472 0.18 11.96 9.87
C GLU A 472 -0.32 12.59 11.19
N LEU A 473 -1.61 12.48 11.48
CA LEU A 473 -2.24 12.97 12.71
C LEU A 473 -2.23 11.95 13.85
N GLY A 474 -1.48 10.85 13.72
CA GLY A 474 -1.15 9.94 14.80
C GLY A 474 -1.75 8.52 14.74
N MET A 475 -2.57 8.14 13.72
CA MET A 475 -3.16 6.80 13.63
C MET A 475 -2.14 5.78 13.12
N MET A 476 -1.06 5.62 13.85
CA MET A 476 0.00 4.66 13.62
C MET A 476 0.45 4.04 14.94
N THR A 477 0.89 2.80 14.88
CA THR A 477 1.57 2.09 15.97
C THR A 477 2.62 1.15 15.40
N GLU A 478 3.33 0.47 16.26
CA GLU A 478 4.34 -0.50 15.86
C GLU A 478 4.01 -1.89 16.39
N MET A 479 4.38 -2.88 15.63
CA MET A 479 4.46 -4.26 16.08
C MET A 479 5.93 -4.67 16.14
N ILE A 480 6.35 -5.19 17.28
CA ILE A 480 7.67 -5.80 17.46
C ILE A 480 7.47 -7.30 17.42
N VAL A 481 7.90 -7.92 16.32
CA VAL A 481 7.80 -9.36 16.10
C VAL A 481 9.17 -9.99 16.42
N SER A 482 9.24 -10.67 17.57
CA SER A 482 10.46 -11.28 18.08
C SER A 482 10.59 -12.74 17.63
N GLU A 483 11.86 -13.21 17.41
CA GLU A 483 12.18 -14.61 17.10
C GLU A 483 11.72 -15.59 18.19
#